data_ea0e1313fa13f08d59a1d5d412014d46
#
_entry.id   ea0e1313fa13f08d59a1d5d412014d46
#
_cell.length_a   1.000
_cell.length_b   1.000
_cell.length_c   1.000
_cell.angle_alpha   90.00
_cell.angle_beta   90.00
_cell.angle_gamma   90.00
#
_symmetry.space_group_name_H-M   'P 1'
#
loop_
_entity.id
_entity.type
_entity.pdbx_description
1 polymer ?
#
loop_
_entity_poly.entity_id
_entity_poly.type
_entity_poly.pdbx_seq_one_letter_code
_entity_poly.pdbx_strand_id
1 'polypeptide(L)'
;TTTSTEPTFTSTEPTFKGKNPGVAGSSGKEAGSEKGAGSGKEAGSETENIRDVTSASVKPSYGRMLHALVRNFKPQQSLELGTCLGISSAFIASALQLNGKGSLVTFEGSASRSRYAQSVLKELGLESIEHVVGPFQQTLVPQLENYRALDFCYIDGHHDGKATVSYFESILPLLTEGAVVVIDDITWSDGMKKAWSEIKSREEVALTVDTYMMGICQIRRKPTARQSYRIMYW
;
A
#
# COMPACT_ATOMS: atom_id res chain seq x y z
N THR A 1 20.66 10.55 47.41
CA THR A 1 21.13 11.37 46.25
C THR A 1 21.43 10.42 45.10
N THR A 2 20.40 10.13 44.27
CA THR A 2 20.53 9.37 43.03
C THR A 2 20.47 10.39 41.87
N THR A 3 21.59 10.53 41.20
CA THR A 3 21.73 11.32 39.96
C THR A 3 21.15 10.54 38.79
N SER A 4 20.07 11.04 38.26
CA SER A 4 19.45 10.60 37.01
C SER A 4 20.25 11.19 35.84
N THR A 5 20.91 10.36 35.05
CA THR A 5 21.50 10.73 33.78
C THR A 5 20.45 10.49 32.68
N GLU A 6 19.91 11.58 32.13
CA GLU A 6 19.09 11.52 30.91
C GLU A 6 19.97 11.18 29.69
N PRO A 7 19.53 10.28 28.78
CA PRO A 7 20.26 10.02 27.55
C PRO A 7 20.06 11.19 26.56
N THR A 8 21.15 11.82 26.17
CA THR A 8 21.19 12.79 25.07
C THR A 8 21.05 12.06 23.74
N PHE A 9 19.91 12.22 23.08
CA PHE A 9 19.71 11.79 21.70
C PHE A 9 20.38 12.79 20.74
N THR A 10 21.45 12.39 20.11
CA THR A 10 21.96 13.08 18.92
C THR A 10 21.13 12.63 17.71
N SER A 11 20.22 13.51 17.23
CA SER A 11 19.43 13.27 16.03
C SER A 11 20.30 13.45 14.79
N THR A 12 20.90 12.40 14.28
CA THR A 12 21.35 12.35 12.89
C THR A 12 20.11 12.01 12.04
N GLU A 13 19.57 13.01 11.34
CA GLU A 13 18.45 12.79 10.41
C GLU A 13 18.90 11.85 9.27
N PRO A 14 18.23 10.71 9.06
CA PRO A 14 18.54 9.84 7.93
C PRO A 14 18.05 10.47 6.63
N THR A 15 18.90 10.53 5.62
CA THR A 15 18.59 11.03 4.28
C THR A 15 18.52 9.87 3.29
N PHE A 16 17.48 9.83 2.48
CA PHE A 16 17.33 8.84 1.39
C PHE A 16 17.79 9.42 0.05
N LYS A 17 18.37 8.56 -0.77
CA LYS A 17 18.70 8.88 -2.16
C LYS A 17 17.75 8.10 -3.08
N GLY A 18 16.83 8.78 -3.76
CA GLY A 18 15.87 8.19 -4.70
C GLY A 18 15.35 9.23 -5.71
N LYS A 19 14.82 8.80 -6.86
CA LYS A 19 14.28 9.70 -7.89
C LYS A 19 12.82 10.02 -7.65
N ASN A 20 12.52 11.33 -7.64
CA ASN A 20 11.16 11.83 -7.65
C ASN A 20 10.63 11.92 -9.10
N PRO A 21 9.46 11.37 -9.46
CA PRO A 21 8.80 11.73 -10.70
C PRO A 21 8.20 13.13 -10.53
N GLY A 22 8.79 14.11 -11.25
CA GLY A 22 8.43 15.52 -11.16
C GLY A 22 6.96 15.79 -11.44
N VAL A 23 6.40 16.68 -10.63
CA VAL A 23 5.12 17.35 -10.89
C VAL A 23 5.34 18.35 -12.04
N ALA A 24 4.83 18.02 -13.24
CA ALA A 24 4.80 18.94 -14.37
C ALA A 24 3.63 19.92 -14.20
N GLY A 25 3.96 21.18 -13.95
CA GLY A 25 3.02 22.30 -14.07
C GLY A 25 2.60 22.50 -15.54
N SER A 26 1.30 22.70 -15.76
CA SER A 26 0.67 22.93 -17.04
C SER A 26 1.01 24.31 -17.60
N SER A 27 1.58 24.37 -18.82
CA SER A 27 1.29 25.44 -19.78
C SER A 27 1.47 24.89 -21.19
N GLY A 28 0.41 24.99 -21.99
CA GLY A 28 0.31 24.35 -23.30
C GLY A 28 1.18 24.97 -24.37
N LYS A 29 1.48 24.16 -25.38
CA LYS A 29 1.30 24.40 -26.82
C LYS A 29 1.75 23.20 -27.63
N GLU A 30 1.02 22.99 -28.72
CA GLU A 30 1.10 21.90 -29.67
C GLU A 30 2.43 21.77 -30.43
N ALA A 31 2.68 20.59 -30.88
CA ALA A 31 3.09 20.09 -32.20
C ALA A 31 4.32 19.19 -32.22
N GLY A 32 4.14 17.97 -32.65
CA GLY A 32 4.94 17.36 -33.72
C GLY A 32 6.16 16.54 -33.37
N SER A 33 6.09 15.31 -33.82
CA SER A 33 7.17 14.44 -34.34
C SER A 33 7.80 13.41 -33.40
N GLU A 34 7.60 12.17 -33.81
CA GLU A 34 8.33 10.95 -33.42
C GLU A 34 9.85 11.10 -33.60
N LYS A 35 10.61 10.47 -32.70
CA LYS A 35 11.71 9.55 -32.95
C LYS A 35 12.51 9.23 -31.68
N GLY A 36 12.69 7.94 -31.44
CA GLY A 36 14.01 7.35 -31.34
C GLY A 36 14.50 6.97 -29.94
N ALA A 37 14.51 5.68 -29.74
CA ALA A 37 15.56 4.84 -29.13
C ALA A 37 16.34 5.34 -27.87
N GLY A 38 16.19 4.62 -26.82
CA GLY A 38 17.17 4.04 -25.91
C GLY A 38 18.43 4.82 -25.56
N SER A 39 18.53 5.18 -24.30
CA SER A 39 19.80 5.09 -23.59
C SER A 39 19.48 4.88 -22.11
N GLY A 40 19.92 3.72 -21.58
CA GLY A 40 19.90 3.46 -20.16
C GLY A 40 20.72 4.52 -19.42
N LYS A 41 20.06 5.43 -18.71
CA LYS A 41 20.72 6.29 -17.75
C LYS A 41 20.80 5.53 -16.44
N GLU A 42 22.00 5.28 -15.95
CA GLU A 42 22.28 4.83 -14.61
C GLU A 42 21.52 5.73 -13.61
N ALA A 43 20.84 5.09 -12.66
CA ALA A 43 20.05 5.76 -11.65
C ALA A 43 20.96 6.59 -10.75
N GLY A 44 21.04 7.90 -11.00
CA GLY A 44 21.63 8.86 -10.09
C GLY A 44 20.88 8.82 -8.75
N SER A 45 21.62 8.74 -7.65
CA SER A 45 21.05 8.70 -6.31
C SER A 45 20.45 10.07 -5.95
N GLU A 46 19.14 10.21 -5.97
CA GLU A 46 18.46 11.37 -5.38
C GLU A 46 18.24 11.14 -3.89
N THR A 47 18.51 12.19 -3.09
CA THR A 47 18.26 12.16 -1.65
C THR A 47 16.81 12.57 -1.42
N GLU A 48 15.95 11.63 -1.04
CA GLU A 48 14.57 11.93 -0.64
C GLU A 48 14.55 12.40 0.82
N ASN A 49 13.82 13.48 1.10
CA ASN A 49 13.62 13.94 2.46
C ASN A 49 12.54 13.07 3.11
N ILE A 50 12.84 12.47 4.27
CA ILE A 50 11.89 11.66 5.03
C ILE A 50 10.58 12.40 5.29
N ARG A 51 10.64 13.71 5.58
CA ARG A 51 9.43 14.52 5.85
C ARG A 51 8.49 14.55 4.66
N ASP A 52 9.02 14.66 3.43
CA ASP A 52 8.20 14.71 2.21
C ASP A 52 7.55 13.35 1.96
N VAL A 53 8.30 12.26 2.15
CA VAL A 53 7.78 10.88 2.00
C VAL A 53 6.77 10.57 3.11
N THR A 54 7.01 11.01 4.35
CA THR A 54 6.07 10.82 5.47
C THR A 54 4.76 11.56 5.23
N SER A 55 4.79 12.74 4.60
CA SER A 55 3.58 13.50 4.30
C SER A 55 2.66 12.79 3.29
N ALA A 56 3.22 11.93 2.44
CA ALA A 56 2.50 11.08 1.49
C ALA A 56 2.02 9.75 2.10
N SER A 57 2.38 9.45 3.35
CA SER A 57 2.00 8.20 4.00
C SER A 57 0.55 8.23 4.52
N VAL A 58 0.01 7.05 4.80
CA VAL A 58 -1.34 6.89 5.33
C VAL A 58 -1.59 7.77 6.56
N LYS A 59 -2.68 8.53 6.57
CA LYS A 59 -3.06 9.38 7.72
C LYS A 59 -3.37 8.51 8.95
N PRO A 60 -3.09 8.98 10.18
CA PRO A 60 -3.33 8.20 11.39
C PRO A 60 -4.75 7.67 11.56
N SER A 61 -5.78 8.41 11.10
CA SER A 61 -7.17 7.92 11.11
C SER A 61 -7.34 6.69 10.23
N TYR A 62 -6.85 6.73 9.00
CA TYR A 62 -6.92 5.60 8.05
C TYR A 62 -6.03 4.43 8.49
N GLY A 63 -4.85 4.69 9.06
CA GLY A 63 -4.03 3.65 9.69
C GLY A 63 -4.78 2.93 10.80
N ARG A 64 -5.49 3.67 11.69
CA ARG A 64 -6.37 3.06 12.71
C ARG A 64 -7.52 2.24 12.10
N MET A 65 -8.05 2.67 10.96
CA MET A 65 -9.07 1.90 10.22
C MET A 65 -8.50 0.58 9.70
N LEU A 66 -7.32 0.59 9.07
CA LEU A 66 -6.62 -0.63 8.64
C LEU A 66 -6.40 -1.58 9.83
N HIS A 67 -5.88 -1.06 10.94
CA HIS A 67 -5.70 -1.81 12.16
C HIS A 67 -7.03 -2.43 12.65
N ALA A 68 -8.12 -1.65 12.70
CA ALA A 68 -9.42 -2.12 13.15
C ALA A 68 -9.98 -3.22 12.22
N LEU A 69 -9.83 -3.06 10.91
CA LEU A 69 -10.23 -4.09 9.93
C LEU A 69 -9.48 -5.40 10.20
N VAL A 70 -8.15 -5.36 10.29
CA VAL A 70 -7.32 -6.54 10.56
C VAL A 70 -7.66 -7.17 11.92
N ARG A 71 -7.92 -6.36 12.95
CA ARG A 71 -8.34 -6.85 14.27
C ARG A 71 -9.66 -7.60 14.23
N ASN A 72 -10.63 -7.13 13.44
CA ASN A 72 -11.97 -7.71 13.37
C ASN A 72 -12.03 -8.92 12.43
N PHE A 73 -11.43 -8.85 11.24
CA PHE A 73 -11.45 -9.93 10.25
C PHE A 73 -10.46 -11.05 10.57
N LYS A 74 -9.41 -10.77 11.37
CA LYS A 74 -8.40 -11.74 11.84
C LYS A 74 -7.79 -12.56 10.69
N PRO A 75 -7.25 -11.93 9.65
CA PRO A 75 -6.68 -12.61 8.50
C PRO A 75 -5.51 -13.52 8.89
N GLN A 76 -5.32 -14.61 8.15
CA GLN A 76 -4.14 -15.48 8.25
C GLN A 76 -3.03 -15.00 7.33
N GLN A 77 -3.39 -14.58 6.12
CA GLN A 77 -2.44 -14.05 5.14
C GLN A 77 -2.90 -12.70 4.63
N SER A 78 -2.06 -11.69 4.86
CA SER A 78 -2.27 -10.32 4.41
C SER A 78 -1.23 -9.92 3.37
N LEU A 79 -1.64 -9.08 2.42
CA LEU A 79 -0.79 -8.53 1.37
C LEU A 79 -0.92 -7.01 1.34
N GLU A 80 0.21 -6.31 1.19
CA GLU A 80 0.26 -4.86 1.01
C GLU A 80 1.10 -4.51 -0.22
N LEU A 81 0.57 -3.66 -1.09
CA LEU A 81 1.32 -3.03 -2.18
C LEU A 81 1.57 -1.57 -1.81
N GLY A 82 2.83 -1.24 -1.52
CA GLY A 82 3.26 0.10 -1.10
C GLY A 82 3.70 0.16 0.37
N THR A 83 4.84 -0.47 0.71
CA THR A 83 5.42 -0.39 2.06
C THR A 83 5.81 1.04 2.42
N CYS A 84 6.39 1.77 1.47
CA CYS A 84 6.95 3.11 1.66
C CYS A 84 7.86 3.17 2.90
N LEU A 85 7.51 3.92 3.94
CA LEU A 85 8.25 4.00 5.20
C LEU A 85 7.76 3.00 6.28
N GLY A 86 6.80 2.13 5.93
CA GLY A 86 6.29 1.08 6.82
C GLY A 86 5.17 1.53 7.78
N ILE A 87 4.58 2.71 7.58
CA ILE A 87 3.55 3.23 8.49
C ILE A 87 2.28 2.37 8.42
N SER A 88 1.73 2.12 7.24
CA SER A 88 0.57 1.23 7.03
C SER A 88 0.89 -0.20 7.44
N SER A 89 2.08 -0.69 7.05
CA SER A 89 2.60 -2.00 7.48
C SER A 89 2.61 -2.15 9.00
N ALA A 90 3.01 -1.11 9.75
CA ALA A 90 3.02 -1.12 11.21
C ALA A 90 1.60 -1.25 11.79
N PHE A 91 0.61 -0.54 11.25
CA PHE A 91 -0.79 -0.68 11.66
C PHE A 91 -1.35 -2.08 11.38
N ILE A 92 -1.07 -2.64 10.21
CA ILE A 92 -1.51 -3.98 9.83
C ILE A 92 -0.81 -5.03 10.71
N ALA A 93 0.51 -5.00 10.80
CA ALA A 93 1.30 -5.98 11.53
C ALA A 93 1.04 -5.95 13.04
N SER A 94 0.87 -4.76 13.64
CA SER A 94 0.50 -4.67 15.06
C SER A 94 -0.86 -5.30 15.35
N ALA A 95 -1.82 -5.16 14.43
CA ALA A 95 -3.12 -5.81 14.55
C ALA A 95 -3.01 -7.34 14.43
N LEU A 96 -2.18 -7.85 13.51
CA LEU A 96 -1.90 -9.29 13.39
C LEU A 96 -1.24 -9.83 14.66
N GLN A 97 -0.24 -9.12 15.20
CA GLN A 97 0.44 -9.49 16.44
C GLN A 97 -0.55 -9.55 17.63
N LEU A 98 -1.43 -8.56 17.76
CA LEU A 98 -2.49 -8.56 18.78
C LEU A 98 -3.55 -9.65 18.55
N ASN A 99 -3.72 -10.15 17.34
CA ASN A 99 -4.57 -11.30 17.05
C ASN A 99 -3.90 -12.62 17.42
N GLY A 100 -2.58 -12.63 17.67
CA GLY A 100 -1.79 -13.81 17.95
C GLY A 100 -1.65 -14.74 16.74
N LYS A 101 -1.93 -14.24 15.53
CA LYS A 101 -1.90 -15.02 14.28
C LYS A 101 -1.87 -14.13 13.06
N GLY A 102 -1.46 -14.72 11.94
CA GLY A 102 -1.41 -14.10 10.63
C GLY A 102 -0.05 -13.51 10.30
N SER A 103 0.21 -13.31 9.02
CA SER A 103 1.43 -12.71 8.47
C SER A 103 1.09 -11.66 7.43
N LEU A 104 2.03 -10.77 7.18
CA LEU A 104 1.97 -9.73 6.17
C LEU A 104 3.10 -9.94 5.17
N VAL A 105 2.79 -9.94 3.87
CA VAL A 105 3.76 -9.69 2.81
C VAL A 105 3.55 -8.27 2.30
N THR A 106 4.63 -7.49 2.24
CA THR A 106 4.58 -6.10 1.78
C THR A 106 5.58 -5.85 0.66
N PHE A 107 5.17 -5.07 -0.33
CA PHE A 107 5.92 -4.81 -1.55
C PHE A 107 6.35 -3.35 -1.63
N GLU A 108 7.61 -3.11 -1.99
CA GLU A 108 8.16 -1.77 -2.17
C GLU A 108 9.12 -1.73 -3.39
N GLY A 109 8.89 -0.77 -4.28
CA GLY A 109 9.73 -0.58 -5.47
C GLY A 109 11.14 -0.08 -5.14
N SER A 110 11.29 0.72 -4.09
CA SER A 110 12.56 1.33 -3.67
C SER A 110 13.27 0.50 -2.59
N ALA A 111 14.44 -0.01 -2.92
CA ALA A 111 15.26 -0.76 -1.97
C ALA A 111 15.70 0.08 -0.74
N SER A 112 15.84 1.39 -0.89
CA SER A 112 16.19 2.29 0.22
C SER A 112 15.01 2.48 1.18
N ARG A 113 13.80 2.70 0.66
CA ARG A 113 12.57 2.79 1.47
C ARG A 113 12.30 1.49 2.19
N SER A 114 12.40 0.35 1.48
CA SER A 114 12.21 -0.97 2.08
C SER A 114 13.16 -1.23 3.23
N ARG A 115 14.46 -0.95 3.09
CA ARG A 115 15.44 -1.09 4.17
C ARG A 115 15.11 -0.24 5.39
N TYR A 116 14.66 1.01 5.16
CA TYR A 116 14.25 1.88 6.25
C TYR A 116 13.01 1.33 6.97
N ALA A 117 11.98 0.96 6.22
CA ALA A 117 10.76 0.36 6.78
C ALA A 117 11.09 -0.88 7.61
N GLN A 118 11.95 -1.78 7.10
CA GLN A 118 12.40 -2.97 7.83
C GLN A 118 13.05 -2.62 9.17
N SER A 119 13.92 -1.58 9.21
CA SER A 119 14.57 -1.17 10.47
C SER A 119 13.55 -0.65 11.47
N VAL A 120 12.61 0.20 11.04
CA VAL A 120 11.56 0.75 11.92
C VAL A 120 10.63 -0.35 12.43
N LEU A 121 10.16 -1.23 11.55
CA LEU A 121 9.26 -2.32 11.92
C LEU A 121 9.91 -3.30 12.89
N LYS A 122 11.20 -3.57 12.72
CA LYS A 122 12.00 -4.38 13.65
C LYS A 122 12.14 -3.71 15.03
N GLU A 123 12.41 -2.39 15.06
CA GLU A 123 12.49 -1.63 16.32
C GLU A 123 11.14 -1.63 17.07
N LEU A 124 10.02 -1.70 16.33
CA LEU A 124 8.68 -1.85 16.89
C LEU A 124 8.34 -3.29 17.33
N GLY A 125 9.24 -4.26 17.13
CA GLY A 125 9.01 -5.67 17.46
C GLY A 125 7.98 -6.36 16.54
N LEU A 126 7.83 -5.89 15.31
CA LEU A 126 6.89 -6.42 14.32
C LEU A 126 7.65 -7.33 13.34
N GLU A 127 7.74 -8.63 13.67
CA GLU A 127 8.62 -9.59 12.95
C GLU A 127 7.89 -10.45 11.91
N SER A 128 6.55 -10.57 11.97
CA SER A 128 5.78 -11.43 11.04
C SER A 128 5.50 -10.73 9.69
N ILE A 129 6.54 -10.11 9.11
CA ILE A 129 6.46 -9.34 7.87
C ILE A 129 7.50 -9.85 6.88
N GLU A 130 7.04 -10.25 5.70
CA GLU A 130 7.90 -10.52 4.54
C GLU A 130 7.99 -9.28 3.66
N HIS A 131 9.21 -8.90 3.26
CA HIS A 131 9.47 -7.73 2.43
C HIS A 131 9.90 -8.15 1.02
N VAL A 132 9.13 -7.75 0.02
CA VAL A 132 9.43 -7.97 -1.39
C VAL A 132 9.86 -6.66 -2.03
N VAL A 133 11.09 -6.62 -2.58
CA VAL A 133 11.68 -5.41 -3.15
C VAL A 133 11.73 -5.49 -4.66
N GLY A 134 11.19 -4.49 -5.32
CA GLY A 134 11.21 -4.35 -6.78
C GLY A 134 9.89 -3.84 -7.35
N PRO A 135 9.86 -3.48 -8.64
CA PRO A 135 8.63 -3.01 -9.30
C PRO A 135 7.51 -4.04 -9.20
N PHE A 136 6.30 -3.62 -8.81
CA PHE A 136 5.16 -4.53 -8.60
C PHE A 136 4.83 -5.35 -9.84
N GLN A 137 4.98 -4.78 -11.04
CA GLN A 137 4.76 -5.47 -12.31
C GLN A 137 5.68 -6.69 -12.50
N GLN A 138 6.83 -6.72 -11.82
CA GLN A 138 7.82 -7.78 -11.93
C GLN A 138 7.77 -8.73 -10.73
N THR A 139 7.34 -8.25 -9.57
CA THR A 139 7.45 -8.98 -8.31
C THR A 139 6.13 -9.58 -7.85
N LEU A 140 4.98 -8.94 -8.15
CA LEU A 140 3.70 -9.37 -7.62
C LEU A 140 3.32 -10.78 -8.09
N VAL A 141 3.22 -11.01 -9.39
CA VAL A 141 2.74 -12.29 -9.93
C VAL A 141 3.64 -13.46 -9.52
N PRO A 142 4.99 -13.40 -9.63
CA PRO A 142 5.85 -14.47 -9.14
C PRO A 142 5.71 -14.73 -7.64
N GLN A 143 5.51 -13.68 -6.84
CA GLN A 143 5.35 -13.84 -5.40
C GLN A 143 3.99 -14.46 -5.05
N LEU A 144 2.92 -14.15 -5.80
CA LEU A 144 1.60 -14.73 -5.60
C LEU A 144 1.58 -16.26 -5.73
N GLU A 145 2.49 -16.86 -6.50
CA GLU A 145 2.64 -18.32 -6.65
C GLU A 145 2.97 -19.01 -5.31
N ASN A 146 3.55 -18.27 -4.35
CA ASN A 146 3.88 -18.80 -3.02
C ASN A 146 2.67 -18.86 -2.07
N TYR A 147 1.55 -18.25 -2.43
CA TYR A 147 0.36 -18.17 -1.57
C TYR A 147 -0.79 -18.98 -2.16
N ARG A 148 -1.57 -19.56 -1.28
CA ARG A 148 -2.78 -20.32 -1.67
C ARG A 148 -4.07 -19.57 -1.36
N ALA A 149 -4.00 -18.63 -0.44
CA ALA A 149 -5.14 -17.87 0.03
C ALA A 149 -4.69 -16.50 0.56
N LEU A 150 -5.48 -15.47 0.29
CA LEU A 150 -5.32 -14.12 0.83
C LEU A 150 -6.62 -13.70 1.49
N ASP A 151 -6.53 -13.23 2.73
CA ASP A 151 -7.70 -12.83 3.52
C ASP A 151 -7.85 -11.33 3.64
N PHE A 152 -6.74 -10.60 3.54
CA PHE A 152 -6.70 -9.14 3.61
C PHE A 152 -5.67 -8.59 2.63
N CYS A 153 -6.07 -7.60 1.83
CA CYS A 153 -5.16 -6.91 0.92
C CYS A 153 -5.30 -5.39 1.05
N TYR A 154 -4.18 -4.69 1.06
CA TYR A 154 -4.12 -3.23 0.99
C TYR A 154 -3.34 -2.81 -0.25
N ILE A 155 -3.97 -2.06 -1.14
CA ILE A 155 -3.39 -1.60 -2.40
C ILE A 155 -3.20 -0.09 -2.30
N ASP A 156 -1.96 0.34 -2.09
CA ASP A 156 -1.52 1.73 -1.93
C ASP A 156 -0.23 1.97 -2.74
N GLY A 157 -0.31 1.74 -4.03
CA GLY A 157 0.85 1.90 -4.89
C GLY A 157 0.51 2.40 -6.28
N HIS A 158 1.44 3.16 -6.88
CA HIS A 158 1.37 3.75 -8.21
C HIS A 158 0.30 4.83 -8.43
N HIS A 159 -0.82 4.85 -7.71
CA HIS A 159 -1.97 5.75 -7.91
C HIS A 159 -2.40 5.87 -9.39
N ASP A 160 -2.15 4.82 -10.18
CA ASP A 160 -2.56 4.66 -11.58
C ASP A 160 -3.74 3.69 -11.65
N GLY A 161 -4.85 4.15 -12.25
CA GLY A 161 -6.07 3.38 -12.26
C GLY A 161 -5.96 2.04 -12.99
N LYS A 162 -5.21 1.97 -14.11
CA LYS A 162 -5.03 0.72 -14.86
C LYS A 162 -4.16 -0.27 -14.09
N ALA A 163 -3.10 0.23 -13.45
CA ALA A 163 -2.24 -0.59 -12.62
C ALA A 163 -3.02 -1.14 -11.41
N THR A 164 -3.83 -0.30 -10.74
CA THR A 164 -4.65 -0.70 -9.59
C THR A 164 -5.64 -1.82 -9.96
N VAL A 165 -6.34 -1.70 -11.11
CA VAL A 165 -7.21 -2.78 -11.60
C VAL A 165 -6.41 -4.04 -11.88
N SER A 166 -5.25 -3.93 -12.56
CA SER A 166 -4.41 -5.08 -12.87
C SER A 166 -3.91 -5.80 -11.62
N TYR A 167 -3.55 -5.06 -10.56
CA TYR A 167 -3.14 -5.65 -9.28
C TYR A 167 -4.31 -6.37 -8.61
N PHE A 168 -5.49 -5.73 -8.58
CA PHE A 168 -6.70 -6.35 -8.06
C PHE A 168 -7.03 -7.66 -8.79
N GLU A 169 -6.99 -7.67 -10.12
CA GLU A 169 -7.22 -8.86 -10.94
C GLU A 169 -6.21 -9.98 -10.65
N SER A 170 -4.95 -9.61 -10.43
CA SER A 170 -3.90 -10.58 -10.12
C SER A 170 -4.12 -11.26 -8.77
N ILE A 171 -4.63 -10.55 -7.76
CA ILE A 171 -4.88 -11.11 -6.43
C ILE A 171 -6.25 -11.80 -6.31
N LEU A 172 -7.23 -11.41 -7.12
CA LEU A 172 -8.63 -11.88 -7.03
C LEU A 172 -8.76 -13.41 -6.99
N PRO A 173 -8.03 -14.20 -7.79
CA PRO A 173 -8.13 -15.67 -7.75
C PRO A 173 -7.72 -16.28 -6.39
N LEU A 174 -6.89 -15.59 -5.62
CA LEU A 174 -6.38 -16.05 -4.32
C LEU A 174 -7.21 -15.55 -3.14
N LEU A 175 -8.13 -14.60 -3.36
CA LEU A 175 -8.95 -14.04 -2.28
C LEU A 175 -9.91 -15.11 -1.74
N THR A 176 -9.91 -15.27 -0.42
CA THR A 176 -10.80 -16.21 0.27
C THR A 176 -12.24 -15.67 0.34
N GLU A 177 -13.17 -16.56 0.65
CA GLU A 177 -14.55 -16.16 0.97
C GLU A 177 -14.55 -15.24 2.19
N GLY A 178 -15.09 -14.03 2.04
CA GLY A 178 -15.08 -13.01 3.08
C GLY A 178 -13.81 -12.16 3.16
N ALA A 179 -12.83 -12.39 2.27
CA ALA A 179 -11.64 -11.56 2.19
C ALA A 179 -11.97 -10.08 2.06
N VAL A 180 -11.14 -9.23 2.63
CA VAL A 180 -11.27 -7.78 2.58
C VAL A 180 -10.14 -7.18 1.76
N VAL A 181 -10.48 -6.37 0.77
CA VAL A 181 -9.52 -5.59 -0.01
C VAL A 181 -9.77 -4.11 0.24
N VAL A 182 -8.72 -3.40 0.60
CA VAL A 182 -8.71 -1.94 0.78
C VAL A 182 -7.88 -1.33 -0.33
N ILE A 183 -8.42 -0.32 -1.00
CA ILE A 183 -7.74 0.40 -2.07
C ILE A 183 -7.62 1.86 -1.64
N ASP A 184 -6.40 2.37 -1.62
CA ASP A 184 -6.16 3.77 -1.26
C ASP A 184 -6.37 4.71 -2.43
N ASP A 185 -6.53 5.98 -2.10
CA ASP A 185 -6.61 7.09 -3.06
C ASP A 185 -7.64 6.92 -4.18
N ILE A 186 -8.81 6.34 -3.87
CA ILE A 186 -9.88 6.07 -4.85
C ILE A 186 -10.43 7.32 -5.53
N THR A 187 -10.15 8.51 -4.98
CA THR A 187 -10.57 9.82 -5.54
C THR A 187 -9.42 10.65 -6.09
N TRP A 188 -8.17 10.16 -6.01
CA TRP A 188 -6.95 10.88 -6.38
C TRP A 188 -6.97 11.44 -7.81
N SER A 189 -7.47 10.67 -8.75
CA SER A 189 -7.55 11.03 -10.17
C SER A 189 -8.81 10.43 -10.82
N ASP A 190 -9.15 10.90 -12.01
CA ASP A 190 -10.24 10.28 -12.77
C ASP A 190 -9.94 8.84 -13.15
N GLY A 191 -8.65 8.49 -13.33
CA GLY A 191 -8.19 7.12 -13.51
C GLY A 191 -8.52 6.24 -12.29
N MET A 192 -8.21 6.72 -11.08
CA MET A 192 -8.51 6.00 -9.83
C MET A 192 -10.02 5.89 -9.56
N LYS A 193 -10.81 6.94 -9.84
CA LYS A 193 -12.28 6.88 -9.74
C LYS A 193 -12.88 5.81 -10.67
N LYS A 194 -12.37 5.72 -11.92
CA LYS A 194 -12.77 4.68 -12.88
C LYS A 194 -12.37 3.30 -12.40
N ALA A 195 -11.12 3.14 -11.92
CA ALA A 195 -10.63 1.88 -11.37
C ALA A 195 -11.50 1.40 -10.19
N TRP A 196 -11.81 2.29 -9.24
CA TRP A 196 -12.69 1.96 -8.13
C TRP A 196 -14.10 1.55 -8.59
N SER A 197 -14.66 2.26 -9.59
CA SER A 197 -15.94 1.91 -10.18
C SER A 197 -15.92 0.52 -10.85
N GLU A 198 -14.84 0.21 -11.56
CA GLU A 198 -14.64 -1.08 -12.22
C GLU A 198 -14.51 -2.21 -11.20
N ILE A 199 -13.67 -2.05 -10.17
CA ILE A 199 -13.51 -3.04 -9.11
C ILE A 199 -14.84 -3.30 -8.38
N LYS A 200 -15.61 -2.26 -8.06
CA LYS A 200 -16.95 -2.43 -7.46
C LYS A 200 -17.92 -3.21 -8.33
N SER A 201 -17.73 -3.22 -9.64
CA SER A 201 -18.63 -3.92 -10.57
C SER A 201 -18.35 -5.43 -10.68
N ARG A 202 -17.21 -5.91 -10.15
CA ARG A 202 -16.87 -7.34 -10.21
C ARG A 202 -17.91 -8.21 -9.49
N GLU A 203 -18.16 -9.39 -10.06
CA GLU A 203 -19.19 -10.29 -9.52
C GLU A 203 -18.89 -10.75 -8.10
N GLU A 204 -17.62 -10.91 -7.78
CA GLU A 204 -17.15 -11.36 -6.49
C GLU A 204 -17.23 -10.27 -5.41
N VAL A 205 -17.41 -9.01 -5.76
CA VAL A 205 -17.50 -7.90 -4.81
C VAL A 205 -18.93 -7.80 -4.27
N ALA A 206 -19.14 -8.30 -3.07
CA ALA A 206 -20.44 -8.35 -2.42
C ALA A 206 -20.79 -7.10 -1.61
N LEU A 207 -19.79 -6.50 -0.96
CA LEU A 207 -19.98 -5.31 -0.15
C LEU A 207 -18.88 -4.29 -0.47
N THR A 208 -19.28 -3.03 -0.57
CA THR A 208 -18.32 -1.92 -0.73
C THR A 208 -18.62 -0.80 0.26
N VAL A 209 -17.55 -0.21 0.79
CA VAL A 209 -17.60 1.01 1.61
C VAL A 209 -16.65 2.04 1.00
N ASP A 210 -17.20 3.17 0.61
CA ASP A 210 -16.47 4.32 0.08
C ASP A 210 -16.28 5.33 1.21
N THR A 211 -15.02 5.58 1.60
CA THR A 211 -14.67 6.49 2.70
C THR A 211 -14.09 7.81 2.20
N TYR A 212 -14.30 8.11 0.93
CA TYR A 212 -13.72 9.23 0.19
C TYR A 212 -12.25 9.02 -0.21
N MET A 213 -11.36 8.70 0.71
CA MET A 213 -9.95 8.38 0.41
C MET A 213 -9.79 6.91 0.05
N MET A 214 -10.27 6.02 0.92
CA MET A 214 -10.14 4.59 0.74
C MET A 214 -11.47 3.95 0.32
N GLY A 215 -11.36 2.98 -0.58
CA GLY A 215 -12.43 2.06 -0.93
C GLY A 215 -12.18 0.71 -0.27
N ILE A 216 -13.18 0.19 0.43
CA ILE A 216 -13.12 -1.13 1.06
C ILE A 216 -14.09 -2.04 0.31
N CYS A 217 -13.67 -3.22 -0.09
CA CYS A 217 -14.57 -4.24 -0.61
C CYS A 217 -14.39 -5.58 0.10
N GLN A 218 -15.51 -6.30 0.24
CA GLN A 218 -15.52 -7.66 0.75
C GLN A 218 -15.89 -8.63 -0.37
N ILE A 219 -15.13 -9.69 -0.45
CA ILE A 219 -15.24 -10.70 -1.50
C ILE A 219 -16.18 -11.82 -1.09
N ARG A 220 -17.06 -12.21 -2.02
CA ARG A 220 -17.88 -13.43 -1.94
C ARG A 220 -18.00 -14.04 -3.34
N ARG A 221 -17.71 -15.32 -3.45
CA ARG A 221 -17.71 -15.99 -4.77
C ARG A 221 -19.09 -16.06 -5.43
N LYS A 222 -20.17 -16.06 -4.66
CA LYS A 222 -21.56 -16.08 -5.14
C LYS A 222 -22.43 -15.20 -4.26
N PRO A 223 -22.30 -13.88 -4.35
CA PRO A 223 -23.12 -13.00 -3.53
C PRO A 223 -24.59 -13.08 -3.97
N THR A 224 -25.50 -13.31 -3.02
CA THR A 224 -26.95 -13.28 -3.25
C THR A 224 -27.49 -11.85 -3.34
N ALA A 225 -26.78 -10.89 -2.77
CA ALA A 225 -27.06 -9.46 -2.82
C ALA A 225 -25.77 -8.66 -2.74
N ARG A 226 -25.76 -7.49 -3.37
CA ARG A 226 -24.66 -6.54 -3.28
C ARG A 226 -25.06 -5.35 -2.43
N GLN A 227 -24.13 -4.89 -1.59
CA GLN A 227 -24.33 -3.75 -0.73
C GLN A 227 -23.26 -2.70 -1.00
N SER A 228 -23.63 -1.44 -1.05
CA SER A 228 -22.70 -0.33 -1.25
C SER A 228 -23.04 0.79 -0.28
N TYR A 229 -22.03 1.20 0.47
CA TYR A 229 -22.14 2.27 1.45
C TYR A 229 -21.15 3.38 1.14
N ARG A 230 -21.50 4.61 1.52
CA ARG A 230 -20.58 5.73 1.56
C ARG A 230 -20.63 6.33 2.95
N ILE A 231 -19.46 6.47 3.56
CA ILE A 231 -19.32 7.07 4.89
C ILE A 231 -18.25 8.16 4.85
N MET A 232 -18.47 9.23 5.59
CA MET A 232 -17.44 10.26 5.81
C MET A 232 -16.57 9.78 6.95
N TYR A 233 -15.27 9.59 6.67
CA TYR A 233 -14.29 9.17 7.68
C TYR A 233 -13.11 10.15 7.68
N TRP A 234 -12.79 10.74 8.84
CA TRP A 234 -11.78 11.79 9.02
C TRP A 234 -10.59 11.33 9.84
#